data_cbc56ccd727ba829432c59218860e5e4
#
_entry.id   cbc56ccd727ba829432c59218860e5e4
#
_cell.length_a   1.000
_cell.length_b   1.000
_cell.length_c   1.000
_cell.angle_alpha   90.00
_cell.angle_beta   90.00
_cell.angle_gamma   90.00
#
_symmetry.space_group_name_H-M   'P 1'
#
loop_
_entity.id
_entity.type
_entity.pdbx_description
1 polymer ?
#
loop_
_entity_poly.entity_id
_entity_poly.type
_entity_poly.pdbx_seq_one_letter_code
_entity_poly.pdbx_strand_id
1 'polypeptide(L)'
;MKTKIINKILCGFVVSCSFVASTTTLASCSDDDFPADPSRDWEGTTAFFTPTDDAGFNTYYTPAIGRCGDPMPFYDQKAGEFKVLYLQEYDNNGACYHPFWGIATGDGATYTPLGEVLPTGTSTAQQDASLGTGCAIYNEKDGLYYIYYTGYNVLLPNHEVVMRATSPDFKTWTKDNEWALKGTDYGYDANDFRDPQIFTAEDGLYHMVISSKLRFAEFKSSDLKNWENVGSFPMIWDRMCECPDIFKMGNWWYMVYSEGYRAPWSRKVKYMMAPTFEALKACFNDPGANWPKDGHEGVLDSRAFYAAKTASNGTDRYIWGWCPYRTGATLHDRNINVGADGEPNWSGALVCHKVIQHADGTLTLGAVPAMAAKYSHAVNANVMASNGYSNGTLTGDGAFVLYNRLGTANHISFTVKTSNNWDKFGISFARGTDSKKYYTLVVNPEWEDGRKVNFEQEGKEGKGFIEAADGYNFARPADNTYHIDIYTDNSVLVMYINDVCAYTQRIYGIQKNCWSINNYGGSVTVSDVKVSQQ
;
A
#
# COMPACT_ATOMS: atom_id res chain seq x y z
N MET A 1 4.55 40.51 7.95
CA MET A 1 5.86 40.04 8.41
C MET A 1 5.78 38.97 9.50
N LYS A 2 4.61 38.40 9.77
CA LYS A 2 4.39 37.34 10.79
C LYS A 2 4.15 35.94 10.19
N THR A 3 3.91 35.83 8.89
CA THR A 3 3.53 34.56 8.23
C THR A 3 4.73 33.69 7.80
N LYS A 4 5.95 34.25 7.79
CA LYS A 4 7.15 33.49 7.37
C LYS A 4 7.85 32.69 8.48
N ILE A 5 7.48 32.88 9.73
CA ILE A 5 8.12 32.21 10.88
C ILE A 5 7.41 30.89 11.22
N ILE A 6 6.13 30.76 10.86
CA ILE A 6 5.31 29.60 11.24
C ILE A 6 5.69 28.34 10.45
N ASN A 7 6.15 28.48 9.21
CA ASN A 7 6.45 27.35 8.34
C ASN A 7 7.76 26.58 8.63
N LYS A 8 8.53 26.99 9.63
CA LYS A 8 9.82 26.32 9.94
C LYS A 8 9.78 25.40 11.17
N ILE A 9 8.68 25.35 11.88
CA ILE A 9 8.65 24.71 13.21
C ILE A 9 7.86 23.40 13.24
N LEU A 10 7.01 23.13 12.24
CA LEU A 10 6.07 21.99 12.28
C LEU A 10 6.56 20.68 11.64
N CYS A 11 7.72 20.66 10.98
CA CYS A 11 8.30 19.42 10.46
C CYS A 11 9.57 19.05 11.23
N GLY A 12 9.41 18.55 12.44
CA GLY A 12 10.50 18.04 13.28
C GLY A 12 11.03 16.65 12.87
N PHE A 13 10.74 16.15 11.67
CA PHE A 13 11.39 15.01 11.05
C PHE A 13 12.14 15.44 9.79
N VAL A 14 12.95 16.48 9.88
CA VAL A 14 13.94 16.76 8.86
C VAL A 14 15.31 16.53 9.47
N VAL A 15 15.90 15.41 9.15
CA VAL A 15 17.34 15.24 9.18
C VAL A 15 17.94 16.36 8.33
N SER A 16 18.83 17.13 8.90
CA SER A 16 19.55 18.22 8.25
C SER A 16 20.16 17.75 6.93
N CYS A 17 19.53 18.03 5.82
CA CYS A 17 20.18 17.95 4.52
C CYS A 17 21.13 19.14 4.38
N SER A 18 22.39 18.91 4.58
CA SER A 18 23.46 19.79 4.12
C SER A 18 23.45 19.77 2.60
N PHE A 19 22.94 20.84 1.97
CA PHE A 19 23.11 21.05 0.54
C PHE A 19 24.61 21.28 0.27
N VAL A 20 25.30 20.22 -0.13
CA VAL A 20 26.53 20.37 -0.91
C VAL A 20 26.07 20.45 -2.37
N ALA A 21 26.03 21.63 -2.91
CA ALA A 21 25.89 21.84 -4.35
C ALA A 21 27.14 21.30 -5.05
N SER A 22 27.18 20.00 -5.31
CA SER A 22 28.08 19.45 -6.31
C SER A 22 27.40 19.66 -7.67
N THR A 23 27.89 20.57 -8.45
CA THR A 23 27.67 20.65 -9.88
C THR A 23 28.29 19.40 -10.53
N THR A 24 27.64 18.26 -10.40
CA THR A 24 27.88 17.18 -11.33
C THR A 24 27.10 17.53 -12.60
N THR A 25 27.83 17.84 -13.65
CA THR A 25 27.32 17.81 -15.01
C THR A 25 26.57 16.49 -15.16
N LEU A 26 25.24 16.57 -15.24
CA LEU A 26 24.40 15.47 -15.66
C LEU A 26 24.92 15.06 -17.04
N ALA A 27 25.66 13.94 -17.10
CA ALA A 27 25.81 13.25 -18.35
C ALA A 27 24.38 12.89 -18.75
N SER A 28 23.85 13.59 -19.73
CA SER A 28 22.60 13.24 -20.39
C SER A 28 22.79 11.78 -20.80
N CYS A 29 21.97 10.87 -20.28
CA CYS A 29 21.78 9.61 -20.98
C CYS A 29 21.33 10.04 -22.37
N SER A 30 22.12 9.74 -23.38
CA SER A 30 21.77 10.08 -24.76
C SER A 30 20.41 9.44 -25.06
N ASP A 31 19.51 10.20 -25.63
CA ASP A 31 18.19 9.74 -26.10
C ASP A 31 18.30 8.63 -27.17
N ASP A 32 19.52 8.20 -27.48
CA ASP A 32 19.83 7.18 -28.49
C ASP A 32 19.36 5.77 -28.13
N ASP A 33 18.99 5.52 -26.87
CA ASP A 33 18.49 4.22 -26.43
C ASP A 33 17.00 3.97 -26.77
N PHE A 34 16.29 5.02 -27.20
CA PHE A 34 14.89 4.93 -27.59
C PHE A 34 14.70 5.57 -28.97
N PRO A 35 14.37 4.81 -30.00
CA PRO A 35 14.05 5.38 -31.29
C PRO A 35 12.87 6.36 -31.14
N ALA A 36 12.94 7.47 -31.83
CA ALA A 36 11.90 8.47 -31.85
C ALA A 36 10.57 7.84 -32.27
N ASP A 37 9.68 7.72 -31.32
CA ASP A 37 8.32 7.22 -31.54
C ASP A 37 7.35 8.37 -31.23
N PRO A 38 6.75 8.99 -32.25
CA PRO A 38 5.89 10.16 -32.06
C PRO A 38 4.62 9.87 -31.25
N SER A 39 4.34 8.59 -30.93
CA SER A 39 3.26 8.21 -30.03
C SER A 39 3.69 8.16 -28.57
N ARG A 40 4.95 8.44 -28.25
CA ARG A 40 5.51 8.39 -26.90
C ARG A 40 5.73 9.80 -26.37
N ASP A 41 4.91 10.22 -25.44
CA ASP A 41 4.89 11.59 -24.89
C ASP A 41 6.10 11.90 -24.01
N TRP A 42 6.83 10.90 -23.58
CA TRP A 42 7.92 10.99 -22.64
C TRP A 42 9.31 10.95 -23.29
N GLU A 43 9.37 10.81 -24.63
CA GLU A 43 10.64 10.83 -25.36
C GLU A 43 11.26 12.23 -25.31
N GLY A 44 12.55 12.26 -25.00
CA GLY A 44 13.29 13.52 -24.92
C GLY A 44 13.00 14.37 -23.68
N THR A 45 12.22 13.88 -22.73
CA THR A 45 12.00 14.60 -21.47
C THR A 45 13.00 14.12 -20.42
N THR A 46 13.61 15.05 -19.71
CA THR A 46 14.47 14.76 -18.54
C THR A 46 13.68 14.23 -17.36
N ALA A 47 12.37 14.46 -17.35
CA ALA A 47 11.43 13.98 -16.37
C ALA A 47 10.60 12.85 -16.99
N PHE A 48 11.19 11.70 -17.16
CA PHE A 48 10.57 10.54 -17.77
C PHE A 48 9.20 10.18 -17.17
N PHE A 49 9.03 10.37 -15.89
CA PHE A 49 7.88 9.87 -15.18
C PHE A 49 7.62 10.80 -14.01
N THR A 50 6.94 11.86 -14.27
CA THR A 50 6.44 12.72 -13.20
C THR A 50 5.03 12.27 -12.81
N PRO A 51 4.59 12.48 -11.57
CA PRO A 51 3.19 12.25 -11.21
C PRO A 51 2.18 12.99 -12.11
N THR A 52 2.62 14.03 -12.82
CA THR A 52 1.81 14.78 -13.78
C THR A 52 1.55 14.05 -15.09
N ASP A 53 2.30 12.96 -15.37
CA ASP A 53 2.06 12.11 -16.54
C ASP A 53 0.85 11.20 -16.33
N ASP A 54 0.39 11.03 -15.09
CA ASP A 54 -0.81 10.31 -14.78
C ASP A 54 -2.05 11.17 -15.11
N ALA A 55 -2.90 10.67 -15.98
CA ALA A 55 -4.26 11.17 -16.15
C ALA A 55 -5.11 10.81 -14.93
N GLY A 56 -6.31 11.27 -14.76
CA GLY A 56 -7.14 10.90 -13.60
C GLY A 56 -7.26 9.38 -13.41
N PHE A 57 -7.18 8.92 -12.16
CA PHE A 57 -7.32 7.52 -11.82
C PHE A 57 -8.78 7.11 -11.77
N ASN A 58 -9.11 5.94 -12.29
CA ASN A 58 -10.47 5.42 -12.36
C ASN A 58 -10.68 4.15 -11.51
N THR A 59 -9.62 3.40 -11.26
CA THR A 59 -9.65 2.14 -10.50
C THR A 59 -8.99 2.29 -9.15
N TYR A 60 -7.82 2.93 -9.11
CA TYR A 60 -7.08 3.23 -7.90
C TYR A 60 -7.25 4.69 -7.56
N TYR A 61 -7.95 4.95 -6.44
CA TYR A 61 -8.38 6.31 -6.13
C TYR A 61 -7.21 7.26 -5.82
N THR A 62 -7.24 8.40 -6.47
CA THR A 62 -6.40 9.55 -6.14
C THR A 62 -7.29 10.80 -6.08
N PRO A 63 -7.17 11.66 -5.05
CA PRO A 63 -7.96 12.89 -4.99
C PRO A 63 -7.55 13.85 -6.12
N ALA A 64 -8.46 14.77 -6.46
CA ALA A 64 -8.19 15.77 -7.50
C ALA A 64 -7.02 16.71 -7.14
N ILE A 65 -6.69 16.86 -5.88
CA ILE A 65 -5.59 17.67 -5.37
C ILE A 65 -4.84 16.85 -4.31
N GLY A 66 -3.54 16.72 -4.48
CA GLY A 66 -2.69 16.03 -3.52
C GLY A 66 -2.78 14.50 -3.60
N ARG A 67 -2.65 13.83 -2.46
CA ARG A 67 -2.54 12.36 -2.37
C ARG A 67 -3.28 11.82 -1.15
N CYS A 68 -3.50 10.51 -1.14
CA CYS A 68 -4.04 9.79 -0.01
C CYS A 68 -2.91 9.27 0.89
N GLY A 69 -2.92 9.64 2.15
CA GLY A 69 -2.22 8.94 3.23
C GLY A 69 -3.11 7.87 3.84
N ASP A 70 -2.75 7.40 5.00
CA ASP A 70 -3.24 6.24 5.72
C ASP A 70 -4.77 6.06 5.66
N PRO A 71 -5.27 5.01 5.00
CA PRO A 71 -6.70 4.77 4.90
C PRO A 71 -7.29 4.20 6.18
N MET A 72 -8.50 4.61 6.48
CA MET A 72 -9.29 4.20 7.65
C MET A 72 -10.68 3.75 7.18
N PRO A 73 -10.81 2.53 6.65
CA PRO A 73 -12.06 2.03 6.13
C PRO A 73 -13.03 1.67 7.25
N PHE A 74 -14.30 1.90 6.98
CA PHE A 74 -15.43 1.58 7.84
C PHE A 74 -16.61 1.15 6.97
N TYR A 75 -17.35 0.11 7.36
CA TYR A 75 -18.59 -0.26 6.70
C TYR A 75 -19.78 0.40 7.40
N ASP A 76 -20.41 1.31 6.70
CA ASP A 76 -21.63 1.96 7.16
C ASP A 76 -22.85 1.08 6.87
N GLN A 77 -23.29 0.33 7.86
CA GLN A 77 -24.46 -0.56 7.74
C GLN A 77 -25.76 0.19 7.39
N LYS A 78 -25.88 1.47 7.81
CA LYS A 78 -27.06 2.27 7.51
C LYS A 78 -27.11 2.69 6.04
N ALA A 79 -25.95 3.01 5.48
CA ALA A 79 -25.82 3.40 4.07
C ALA A 79 -25.66 2.18 3.15
N GLY A 80 -25.24 1.04 3.67
CA GLY A 80 -24.95 -0.18 2.90
C GLY A 80 -23.70 -0.05 2.03
N GLU A 81 -22.73 0.75 2.46
CA GLU A 81 -21.51 1.04 1.69
C GLU A 81 -20.29 1.21 2.61
N PHE A 82 -19.11 1.05 2.05
CA PHE A 82 -17.87 1.39 2.75
C PHE A 82 -17.62 2.89 2.69
N LYS A 83 -17.20 3.44 3.80
CA LYS A 83 -16.61 4.77 3.93
C LYS A 83 -15.12 4.56 4.19
N VAL A 84 -14.28 5.17 3.37
CA VAL A 84 -12.83 5.12 3.58
C VAL A 84 -12.36 6.55 3.85
N LEU A 85 -12.01 6.83 5.10
CA LEU A 85 -11.33 8.06 5.46
C LEU A 85 -9.85 7.91 5.13
N TYR A 86 -9.17 9.00 4.84
CA TYR A 86 -7.74 9.02 4.62
C TYR A 86 -7.13 10.37 5.02
N LEU A 87 -5.84 10.37 5.30
CA LEU A 87 -5.08 11.58 5.52
C LEU A 87 -4.85 12.28 4.18
N GLN A 88 -5.39 13.49 4.02
CA GLN A 88 -5.18 14.27 2.79
C GLN A 88 -3.81 14.94 2.83
N GLU A 89 -2.94 14.58 1.89
CA GLU A 89 -1.64 15.23 1.67
C GLU A 89 -1.75 16.24 0.55
N TYR A 90 -1.33 17.49 0.81
CA TYR A 90 -1.45 18.60 -0.14
C TYR A 90 -0.14 18.99 -0.83
N ASP A 91 0.96 18.29 -0.59
CA ASP A 91 2.30 18.69 -1.10
C ASP A 91 2.73 20.11 -0.70
N ASN A 92 2.42 20.50 0.51
CA ASN A 92 2.65 21.86 1.03
C ASN A 92 4.09 22.13 1.45
N ASN A 93 5.10 21.77 0.68
CA ASN A 93 6.51 22.04 0.98
C ASN A 93 6.93 21.58 2.40
N GLY A 94 6.44 20.44 2.85
CA GLY A 94 6.75 19.86 4.15
C GLY A 94 5.94 20.40 5.32
N ALA A 95 4.86 21.11 5.10
CA ALA A 95 3.90 21.44 6.15
C ALA A 95 2.96 20.24 6.37
N CYS A 96 3.03 19.65 7.56
CA CYS A 96 2.18 18.52 7.93
C CYS A 96 0.80 19.03 8.40
N TYR A 97 -0.11 19.28 7.46
CA TYR A 97 -1.51 19.54 7.74
C TYR A 97 -2.32 18.47 7.03
N HIS A 98 -2.72 17.45 7.78
CA HIS A 98 -3.46 16.33 7.24
C HIS A 98 -4.87 16.31 7.80
N PRO A 99 -5.88 16.95 7.18
CA PRO A 99 -7.27 16.71 7.53
C PRO A 99 -7.70 15.33 7.07
N PHE A 100 -8.80 14.82 7.61
CA PHE A 100 -9.44 13.64 7.05
C PHE A 100 -10.33 14.03 5.89
N TRP A 101 -10.04 13.46 4.75
CA TRP A 101 -10.94 13.38 3.62
C TRP A 101 -11.54 11.99 3.54
N GLY A 102 -12.57 11.83 2.74
CA GLY A 102 -13.27 10.56 2.63
C GLY A 102 -13.75 10.24 1.23
N ILE A 103 -13.93 8.96 1.01
CA ILE A 103 -14.60 8.38 -0.15
C ILE A 103 -15.63 7.35 0.29
N ALA A 104 -16.64 7.14 -0.53
CA ALA A 104 -17.59 6.05 -0.38
C ALA A 104 -17.49 5.07 -1.53
N THR A 105 -17.73 3.79 -1.25
CA THR A 105 -17.74 2.73 -2.26
C THR A 105 -18.65 1.58 -1.83
N GLY A 106 -19.45 1.07 -2.76
CA GLY A 106 -20.23 -0.15 -2.54
C GLY A 106 -19.49 -1.42 -2.92
N ASP A 107 -18.47 -1.30 -3.77
CA ASP A 107 -17.85 -2.44 -4.44
C ASP A 107 -16.31 -2.49 -4.34
N GLY A 108 -15.67 -1.50 -3.71
CA GLY A 108 -14.21 -1.40 -3.59
C GLY A 108 -13.47 -1.05 -4.88
N ALA A 109 -14.19 -0.79 -5.98
CA ALA A 109 -13.62 -0.45 -7.28
C ALA A 109 -14.12 0.88 -7.85
N THR A 110 -15.30 1.34 -7.40
CA THR A 110 -15.92 2.59 -7.83
C THR A 110 -16.07 3.52 -6.64
N TYR A 111 -15.54 4.73 -6.75
CA TYR A 111 -15.42 5.65 -5.61
C TYR A 111 -16.21 6.94 -5.84
N THR A 112 -16.90 7.37 -4.80
CA THR A 112 -17.56 8.68 -4.72
C THR A 112 -16.83 9.52 -3.67
N PRO A 113 -16.22 10.66 -4.03
CA PRO A 113 -15.59 11.55 -3.08
C PRO A 113 -16.60 12.12 -2.08
N LEU A 114 -16.27 12.11 -0.79
CA LEU A 114 -17.04 12.76 0.26
C LEU A 114 -16.50 14.17 0.58
N GLY A 115 -15.27 14.48 0.14
CA GLY A 115 -14.58 15.71 0.48
C GLY A 115 -13.96 15.66 1.87
N GLU A 116 -13.72 16.83 2.45
CA GLU A 116 -13.21 16.96 3.81
C GLU A 116 -14.26 16.51 4.83
N VAL A 117 -13.88 15.54 5.66
CA VAL A 117 -14.75 14.94 6.69
C VAL A 117 -14.43 15.50 8.06
N LEU A 118 -13.15 15.60 8.41
CA LEU A 118 -12.71 16.16 9.69
C LEU A 118 -11.53 17.10 9.43
N PRO A 119 -11.72 18.43 9.62
CA PRO A 119 -10.65 19.40 9.45
C PRO A 119 -9.59 19.29 10.53
N THR A 120 -8.41 19.82 10.28
CA THR A 120 -7.41 20.08 11.32
C THR A 120 -7.88 21.13 12.32
N GLY A 121 -7.15 21.32 13.40
CA GLY A 121 -7.32 22.47 14.29
C GLY A 121 -7.06 23.80 13.54
N THR A 122 -7.70 24.87 14.01
CA THR A 122 -7.60 26.19 13.39
C THR A 122 -6.41 27.02 13.91
N SER A 123 -5.66 26.47 14.86
CA SER A 123 -4.54 27.14 15.52
C SER A 123 -3.40 26.14 15.78
N THR A 124 -2.17 26.60 15.65
CA THR A 124 -0.96 25.85 16.02
C THR A 124 -0.86 25.57 17.53
N ALA A 125 -1.74 26.14 18.35
CA ALA A 125 -1.83 25.84 19.78
C ALA A 125 -2.76 24.65 20.09
N GLN A 126 -3.55 24.19 19.11
CA GLN A 126 -4.44 23.05 19.29
C GLN A 126 -3.70 21.73 19.09
N GLN A 127 -4.12 20.71 19.83
CA GLN A 127 -3.49 19.39 19.80
C GLN A 127 -3.57 18.76 18.41
N ASP A 128 -4.67 18.98 17.71
CA ASP A 128 -4.93 18.49 16.37
C ASP A 128 -4.60 19.50 15.27
N ALA A 129 -3.52 20.25 15.44
CA ALA A 129 -2.96 21.10 14.39
C ALA A 129 -2.68 20.29 13.11
N SER A 130 -2.43 18.99 13.25
CA SER A 130 -2.49 17.97 12.19
C SER A 130 -3.22 16.74 12.71
N LEU A 131 -3.85 15.98 11.82
CA LEU A 131 -4.44 14.70 12.19
C LEU A 131 -3.49 13.58 11.79
N GLY A 132 -3.44 12.53 12.59
CA GLY A 132 -2.83 11.24 12.27
C GLY A 132 -3.90 10.15 12.25
N THR A 133 -3.50 8.98 11.82
CA THR A 133 -4.38 7.83 11.58
C THR A 133 -5.28 7.50 12.77
N GLY A 134 -6.42 6.91 12.47
CA GLY A 134 -7.43 6.53 13.44
C GLY A 134 -8.37 5.44 12.93
N CYS A 135 -9.58 5.44 13.44
CA CYS A 135 -10.65 4.55 13.00
C CYS A 135 -12.04 5.19 13.20
N ALA A 136 -13.02 4.70 12.46
CA ALA A 136 -14.42 5.05 12.65
C ALA A 136 -15.20 3.84 13.18
N ILE A 137 -16.19 4.09 14.03
CA ILE A 137 -17.09 3.07 14.57
C ILE A 137 -18.48 3.68 14.78
N TYR A 138 -19.52 2.88 14.56
CA TYR A 138 -20.89 3.25 14.89
C TYR A 138 -21.30 2.63 16.23
N ASN A 139 -21.83 3.44 17.13
CA ASN A 139 -22.39 3.00 18.40
C ASN A 139 -23.91 2.91 18.32
N GLU A 140 -24.44 1.70 18.28
CA GLU A 140 -25.89 1.47 18.24
C GLU A 140 -26.63 1.98 19.48
N LYS A 141 -25.95 2.04 20.66
CA LYS A 141 -26.58 2.43 21.92
C LYS A 141 -26.98 3.90 21.97
N ASP A 142 -26.19 4.79 21.37
CA ASP A 142 -26.48 6.22 21.34
C ASP A 142 -26.76 6.75 19.92
N GLY A 143 -26.66 5.90 18.92
CA GLY A 143 -26.98 6.22 17.53
C GLY A 143 -25.97 7.13 16.85
N LEU A 144 -24.76 7.23 17.37
CA LEU A 144 -23.71 8.12 16.88
C LEU A 144 -22.58 7.32 16.20
N TYR A 145 -22.00 7.95 15.20
CA TYR A 145 -20.70 7.58 14.68
C TYR A 145 -19.61 8.25 15.51
N TYR A 146 -18.53 7.54 15.76
CA TYR A 146 -17.33 8.03 16.41
C TYR A 146 -16.15 7.90 15.45
N ILE A 147 -15.31 8.93 15.39
CA ILE A 147 -13.95 8.85 14.88
C ILE A 147 -13.02 9.01 16.09
N TYR A 148 -12.12 8.04 16.28
CA TYR A 148 -10.98 8.17 17.15
C TYR A 148 -9.76 8.36 16.27
N TYR A 149 -8.95 9.36 16.55
CA TYR A 149 -7.84 9.77 15.71
C TYR A 149 -6.66 10.29 16.52
N THR A 150 -5.50 10.30 15.92
CA THR A 150 -4.32 10.92 16.51
C THR A 150 -4.36 12.41 16.27
N GLY A 151 -4.40 13.19 17.35
CA GLY A 151 -4.12 14.64 17.31
C GLY A 151 -2.61 14.82 17.40
N TYR A 152 -2.02 15.46 16.38
CA TYR A 152 -0.58 15.63 16.26
C TYR A 152 -0.16 17.08 16.33
N ASN A 153 0.75 17.40 17.27
CA ASN A 153 1.33 18.72 17.40
C ASN A 153 2.70 18.68 18.11
N VAL A 154 3.76 18.84 17.34
CA VAL A 154 5.15 18.85 17.87
C VAL A 154 5.49 20.03 18.77
N LEU A 155 4.63 21.04 18.85
CA LEU A 155 4.82 22.20 19.73
C LEU A 155 4.31 21.96 21.17
N LEU A 156 3.61 20.86 21.38
CA LEU A 156 3.05 20.51 22.69
C LEU A 156 3.88 19.42 23.38
N PRO A 157 3.80 19.30 24.72
CA PRO A 157 4.56 18.29 25.48
C PRO A 157 4.24 16.85 25.10
N ASN A 158 2.99 16.57 24.74
CA ASN A 158 2.59 15.31 24.11
C ASN A 158 2.39 15.59 22.63
N HIS A 159 3.29 15.11 21.77
CA HIS A 159 3.19 15.33 20.34
C HIS A 159 1.99 14.61 19.75
N GLU A 160 1.70 13.44 20.27
CA GLU A 160 0.61 12.56 19.82
C GLU A 160 -0.31 12.22 20.97
N VAL A 161 -1.60 12.44 20.78
CA VAL A 161 -2.65 12.02 21.72
C VAL A 161 -3.84 11.47 20.92
N VAL A 162 -4.60 10.57 21.51
CA VAL A 162 -5.85 10.14 20.89
C VAL A 162 -6.95 11.13 21.22
N MET A 163 -7.61 11.60 20.19
CA MET A 163 -8.77 12.50 20.23
C MET A 163 -9.98 11.83 19.61
N ARG A 164 -11.17 12.42 19.76
CA ARG A 164 -12.39 11.90 19.17
C ARG A 164 -13.29 12.98 18.59
N ALA A 165 -14.10 12.58 17.62
CA ALA A 165 -15.21 13.35 17.09
C ALA A 165 -16.43 12.47 16.96
N THR A 166 -17.64 13.05 16.98
CA THR A 166 -18.90 12.33 16.84
C THR A 166 -19.75 12.91 15.73
N SER A 167 -20.61 12.09 15.13
CA SER A 167 -21.53 12.51 14.10
C SER A 167 -22.85 11.70 14.19
N PRO A 168 -24.02 12.31 13.98
CA PRO A 168 -25.28 11.59 13.86
C PRO A 168 -25.49 10.96 12.47
N ASP A 169 -24.77 11.43 11.44
CA ASP A 169 -25.10 11.17 10.02
C ASP A 169 -23.87 10.89 9.14
N PHE A 170 -22.68 10.77 9.74
CA PHE A 170 -21.38 10.63 9.06
C PHE A 170 -21.00 11.83 8.16
N LYS A 171 -21.72 12.94 8.23
CA LYS A 171 -21.48 14.16 7.44
C LYS A 171 -21.11 15.35 8.31
N THR A 172 -21.84 15.53 9.40
CA THR A 172 -21.63 16.63 10.33
C THR A 172 -20.89 16.13 11.55
N TRP A 173 -19.64 16.53 11.70
CA TRP A 173 -18.77 16.06 12.78
C TRP A 173 -18.56 17.14 13.85
N THR A 174 -18.63 16.72 15.09
CA THR A 174 -18.35 17.56 16.26
C THR A 174 -17.13 16.98 16.98
N LYS A 175 -16.05 17.75 17.04
CA LYS A 175 -14.85 17.39 17.80
C LYS A 175 -15.11 17.56 19.30
N ASP A 176 -14.66 16.61 20.09
CA ASP A 176 -14.64 16.70 21.54
C ASP A 176 -13.28 17.24 21.97
N ASN A 177 -13.17 18.57 22.01
CA ASN A 177 -11.91 19.25 22.31
C ASN A 177 -11.50 19.17 23.80
N GLU A 178 -12.40 18.75 24.68
CA GLU A 178 -12.13 18.59 26.11
C GLU A 178 -11.63 17.17 26.44
N TRP A 179 -11.86 16.21 25.55
CA TRP A 179 -11.44 14.83 25.73
C TRP A 179 -10.18 14.51 24.93
N ALA A 180 -9.16 14.03 25.63
CA ALA A 180 -7.95 13.49 25.02
C ALA A 180 -7.40 12.35 25.88
N LEU A 181 -7.00 11.26 25.24
CA LEU A 181 -6.30 10.16 25.88
C LEU A 181 -4.80 10.36 25.63
N LYS A 182 -4.08 10.73 26.69
CA LYS A 182 -2.64 11.00 26.64
C LYS A 182 -1.87 9.78 27.10
N GLY A 183 -0.94 9.32 26.29
CA GLY A 183 -0.10 8.16 26.62
C GLY A 183 0.67 8.35 27.93
N THR A 184 1.15 9.56 28.21
CA THR A 184 1.91 9.89 29.42
C THR A 184 1.15 9.71 30.73
N ASP A 185 -0.19 9.81 30.71
CA ASP A 185 -1.01 9.59 31.91
C ASP A 185 -1.00 8.11 32.37
N TYR A 186 -0.55 7.23 31.49
CA TYR A 186 -0.47 5.77 31.69
C TYR A 186 0.95 5.21 31.56
N GLY A 187 1.97 6.08 31.47
CA GLY A 187 3.36 5.68 31.38
C GLY A 187 3.84 5.28 29.98
N TYR A 188 3.09 5.66 28.94
CA TYR A 188 3.50 5.50 27.54
C TYR A 188 4.28 6.71 27.01
N ASP A 189 4.76 6.62 25.78
CA ASP A 189 5.60 7.65 25.17
C ASP A 189 4.78 8.91 24.83
N ALA A 190 5.39 10.08 24.96
CA ALA A 190 4.75 11.37 24.68
C ALA A 190 4.72 11.72 23.18
N ASN A 191 5.67 11.16 22.42
CA ASN A 191 5.90 11.51 21.02
C ASN A 191 5.51 10.39 20.05
N ASP A 192 5.03 9.28 20.61
CA ASP A 192 4.75 8.05 19.86
C ASP A 192 3.58 7.34 20.53
N PHE A 193 2.37 7.85 20.27
CA PHE A 193 1.12 7.33 20.83
C PHE A 193 -0.03 7.60 19.84
N ARG A 194 -0.14 6.74 18.82
CA ARG A 194 -0.97 6.97 17.63
C ARG A 194 -1.71 5.75 17.11
N ASP A 195 -2.49 5.96 16.06
CA ASP A 195 -3.19 4.96 15.26
C ASP A 195 -4.20 4.15 16.05
N PRO A 196 -5.13 4.77 16.82
CA PRO A 196 -6.10 4.03 17.59
C PRO A 196 -6.98 3.16 16.68
N GLN A 197 -7.11 1.89 17.04
CA GLN A 197 -8.01 0.94 16.39
C GLN A 197 -8.97 0.36 17.41
N ILE A 198 -10.27 0.42 17.11
CA ILE A 198 -11.33 -0.07 17.98
C ILE A 198 -12.01 -1.29 17.36
N PHE A 199 -12.25 -2.30 18.20
CA PHE A 199 -12.97 -3.52 17.84
C PHE A 199 -13.72 -4.04 19.06
N THR A 200 -14.65 -4.95 18.84
CA THR A 200 -15.32 -5.67 19.93
C THR A 200 -14.65 -7.03 20.12
N ALA A 201 -14.17 -7.31 21.33
CA ALA A 201 -13.51 -8.56 21.67
C ALA A 201 -14.50 -9.63 22.20
N GLU A 202 -13.98 -10.80 22.59
CA GLU A 202 -14.80 -11.91 23.06
C GLU A 202 -15.55 -11.62 24.37
N ASP A 203 -15.05 -10.70 25.18
CA ASP A 203 -15.72 -10.26 26.42
C ASP A 203 -16.92 -9.33 26.17
N GLY A 204 -17.19 -8.98 24.91
CA GLY A 204 -18.29 -8.12 24.50
C GLY A 204 -18.03 -6.63 24.76
N LEU A 205 -16.82 -6.25 25.18
CA LEU A 205 -16.41 -4.88 25.35
C LEU A 205 -15.74 -4.34 24.09
N TYR A 206 -15.74 -3.03 23.99
CA TYR A 206 -14.89 -2.32 23.01
C TYR A 206 -13.46 -2.32 23.53
N HIS A 207 -12.54 -2.72 22.69
CA HIS A 207 -11.11 -2.61 22.91
C HIS A 207 -10.54 -1.57 21.97
N MET A 208 -9.62 -0.76 22.47
CA MET A 208 -8.82 0.16 21.67
C MET A 208 -7.35 -0.24 21.80
N VAL A 209 -6.71 -0.47 20.67
CA VAL A 209 -5.27 -0.73 20.59
C VAL A 209 -4.60 0.45 19.91
N ILE A 210 -3.49 0.92 20.49
CA ILE A 210 -2.77 2.14 20.11
C ILE A 210 -1.30 1.78 19.95
N SER A 211 -0.69 2.20 18.84
CA SER A 211 0.76 2.08 18.65
C SER A 211 1.50 3.07 19.56
N SER A 212 2.41 2.58 20.37
CA SER A 212 3.23 3.41 21.26
C SER A 212 4.66 2.91 21.31
N LYS A 213 5.54 3.52 20.51
CA LYS A 213 6.94 3.16 20.37
C LYS A 213 7.12 1.69 19.98
N LEU A 214 7.51 0.83 20.91
CA LEU A 214 7.72 -0.61 20.68
C LEU A 214 6.65 -1.45 21.38
N ARG A 215 5.49 -0.89 21.66
CA ARG A 215 4.38 -1.54 22.37
C ARG A 215 3.06 -1.15 21.75
N PHE A 216 2.09 -2.01 21.92
CA PHE A 216 0.68 -1.69 21.72
C PHE A 216 0.04 -1.46 23.07
N ALA A 217 -0.43 -0.23 23.33
CA ALA A 217 -1.24 0.08 24.50
C ALA A 217 -2.68 -0.42 24.28
N GLU A 218 -3.28 -0.98 25.31
CA GLU A 218 -4.65 -1.51 25.26
C GLU A 218 -5.56 -0.83 26.27
N PHE A 219 -6.74 -0.43 25.80
CA PHE A 219 -7.80 0.15 26.61
C PHE A 219 -9.12 -0.56 26.36
N LYS A 220 -10.01 -0.55 27.34
CA LYS A 220 -11.37 -1.13 27.25
C LYS A 220 -12.43 -0.10 27.55
N SER A 221 -13.61 -0.28 26.93
CA SER A 221 -14.78 0.56 27.17
C SER A 221 -16.07 -0.24 26.96
N SER A 222 -17.10 0.07 27.74
CA SER A 222 -18.46 -0.45 27.53
C SER A 222 -19.36 0.49 26.73
N ASP A 223 -18.91 1.75 26.50
CA ASP A 223 -19.77 2.84 25.99
C ASP A 223 -19.12 3.70 24.91
N LEU A 224 -17.87 3.44 24.52
CA LEU A 224 -17.06 4.28 23.63
C LEU A 224 -16.78 5.69 24.16
N LYS A 225 -17.03 5.96 25.43
CA LYS A 225 -16.84 7.28 26.04
C LYS A 225 -15.79 7.26 27.13
N ASN A 226 -15.86 6.24 27.97
CA ASN A 226 -14.98 6.05 29.11
C ASN A 226 -14.06 4.86 28.82
N TRP A 227 -12.75 5.09 28.94
CA TRP A 227 -11.72 4.11 28.63
C TRP A 227 -10.86 3.80 29.85
N GLU A 228 -10.68 2.51 30.11
CA GLU A 228 -9.82 1.99 31.15
C GLU A 228 -8.56 1.38 30.50
N ASN A 229 -7.37 1.77 30.98
CA ASN A 229 -6.14 1.13 30.56
C ASN A 229 -6.03 -0.27 31.15
N VAL A 230 -5.84 -1.27 30.33
CA VAL A 230 -5.69 -2.67 30.74
C VAL A 230 -4.27 -3.19 30.58
N GLY A 231 -3.36 -2.37 30.10
CA GLY A 231 -1.96 -2.69 29.93
C GLY A 231 -1.46 -2.52 28.52
N SER A 232 -0.44 -3.28 28.16
CA SER A 232 0.18 -3.26 26.83
C SER A 232 0.84 -4.58 26.52
N PHE A 233 1.04 -4.85 25.25
CA PHE A 233 1.86 -5.96 24.77
C PHE A 233 2.95 -5.44 23.80
N PRO A 234 4.10 -6.13 23.69
CA PRO A 234 5.23 -5.62 22.89
C PRO A 234 4.95 -5.68 21.40
N MET A 235 5.64 -4.86 20.63
CA MET A 235 5.80 -5.04 19.19
C MET A 235 6.90 -6.06 18.91
N ILE A 236 6.89 -6.63 17.71
CA ILE A 236 7.76 -7.73 17.35
C ILE A 236 9.19 -7.25 17.10
N TRP A 237 10.16 -7.91 17.69
CA TRP A 237 11.58 -7.72 17.37
C TRP A 237 12.08 -6.28 17.44
N ASP A 238 11.60 -5.49 18.39
CA ASP A 238 11.91 -4.06 18.45
C ASP A 238 11.60 -3.31 17.14
N ARG A 239 10.66 -3.80 16.36
CA ARG A 239 10.18 -3.16 15.15
C ARG A 239 8.94 -2.33 15.48
N MET A 240 8.92 -1.13 14.97
CA MET A 240 7.73 -0.32 15.03
C MET A 240 6.64 -0.91 14.13
N CYS A 241 5.47 -1.11 14.68
CA CYS A 241 4.28 -1.53 13.96
C CYS A 241 3.25 -0.40 14.02
N GLU A 242 2.84 0.06 12.87
CA GLU A 242 1.90 1.17 12.68
C GLU A 242 0.56 0.67 12.18
N CYS A 243 -0.46 1.51 12.30
CA CYS A 243 -1.78 1.27 11.72
C CYS A 243 -2.37 -0.10 12.09
N PRO A 244 -2.42 -0.49 13.38
CA PRO A 244 -3.00 -1.78 13.77
C PRO A 244 -4.45 -1.85 13.31
N ASP A 245 -4.87 -3.03 12.84
CA ASP A 245 -6.25 -3.34 12.46
C ASP A 245 -6.60 -4.73 12.96
N ILE A 246 -7.48 -4.82 13.94
CA ILE A 246 -7.79 -6.05 14.65
C ILE A 246 -9.22 -6.46 14.33
N PHE A 247 -9.38 -7.71 13.90
CA PHE A 247 -10.70 -8.25 13.57
C PHE A 247 -10.75 -9.76 13.71
N LYS A 248 -11.97 -10.27 13.78
CA LYS A 248 -12.26 -11.69 13.69
C LYS A 248 -12.80 -12.04 12.30
N MET A 249 -12.31 -13.14 11.72
CA MET A 249 -12.83 -13.70 10.48
C MET A 249 -12.85 -15.23 10.61
N GLY A 250 -14.01 -15.84 10.41
CA GLY A 250 -14.18 -17.26 10.71
C GLY A 250 -13.83 -17.59 12.17
N ASN A 251 -12.95 -18.56 12.35
CA ASN A 251 -12.52 -19.04 13.67
C ASN A 251 -11.24 -18.36 14.19
N TRP A 252 -10.74 -17.34 13.46
CA TRP A 252 -9.45 -16.73 13.74
C TRP A 252 -9.58 -15.25 14.03
N TRP A 253 -8.75 -14.78 14.96
CA TRP A 253 -8.44 -13.36 15.17
C TRP A 253 -7.21 -12.98 14.37
N TYR A 254 -7.25 -11.80 13.83
CA TYR A 254 -6.17 -11.22 13.04
C TYR A 254 -5.81 -9.85 13.56
N MET A 255 -4.55 -9.51 13.45
CA MET A 255 -4.05 -8.16 13.52
C MET A 255 -3.24 -7.90 12.26
N VAL A 256 -3.77 -7.05 11.39
CA VAL A 256 -3.04 -6.47 10.28
C VAL A 256 -2.26 -5.26 10.80
N TYR A 257 -1.05 -5.10 10.37
CA TYR A 257 -0.19 -3.98 10.77
C TYR A 257 0.81 -3.64 9.67
N SER A 258 1.26 -2.37 9.67
CA SER A 258 2.32 -1.91 8.80
C SER A 258 3.62 -1.94 9.54
N GLU A 259 4.55 -2.80 9.11
CA GLU A 259 5.88 -2.90 9.72
C GLU A 259 6.68 -1.66 9.38
N GLY A 260 6.97 -0.86 10.39
CA GLY A 260 7.69 0.39 10.26
C GLY A 260 9.17 0.20 9.93
N TYR A 261 9.81 1.32 9.81
CA TYR A 261 11.10 1.50 9.18
C TYR A 261 12.29 1.22 10.11
N ARG A 262 12.99 0.10 9.96
CA ARG A 262 14.33 -0.10 10.55
C ARG A 262 15.35 -0.78 9.65
N ALA A 263 14.92 -1.37 8.55
CA ALA A 263 15.80 -2.01 7.58
C ALA A 263 15.28 -1.79 6.17
N PRO A 264 16.14 -1.70 5.15
CA PRO A 264 15.71 -1.46 3.77
C PRO A 264 14.71 -2.49 3.23
N TRP A 265 14.60 -3.65 3.86
CA TRP A 265 13.69 -4.75 3.51
C TRP A 265 12.45 -4.88 4.42
N SER A 266 12.29 -4.07 5.44
CA SER A 266 11.06 -3.95 6.23
C SER A 266 9.99 -3.14 5.49
N ARG A 267 9.06 -2.52 6.13
CA ARG A 267 8.01 -1.70 5.52
C ARG A 267 7.08 -2.49 4.60
N LYS A 268 6.44 -3.48 5.19
CA LYS A 268 5.42 -4.30 4.53
C LYS A 268 4.16 -4.31 5.37
N VAL A 269 3.03 -4.52 4.73
CA VAL A 269 1.79 -4.86 5.41
C VAL A 269 1.81 -6.34 5.73
N LYS A 270 1.71 -6.63 7.00
CA LYS A 270 1.73 -7.99 7.54
C LYS A 270 0.49 -8.27 8.36
N TYR A 271 0.25 -9.53 8.65
CA TYR A 271 -0.75 -9.92 9.63
C TYR A 271 -0.21 -10.98 10.59
N MET A 272 -0.76 -10.99 11.77
CA MET A 272 -0.66 -12.06 12.76
C MET A 272 -2.01 -12.71 12.92
N MET A 273 -2.07 -14.02 13.20
CA MET A 273 -3.32 -14.73 13.43
C MET A 273 -3.23 -15.65 14.63
N ALA A 274 -4.37 -15.81 15.34
CA ALA A 274 -4.50 -16.73 16.46
C ALA A 274 -5.99 -17.10 16.71
N PRO A 275 -6.29 -18.18 17.44
CA PRO A 275 -7.67 -18.57 17.70
C PRO A 275 -8.47 -17.61 18.58
N THR A 276 -7.80 -16.84 19.46
CA THR A 276 -8.40 -15.86 20.38
C THR A 276 -7.60 -14.57 20.37
N PHE A 277 -8.19 -13.46 20.80
CA PHE A 277 -7.47 -12.19 20.91
C PHE A 277 -6.33 -12.26 21.93
N GLU A 278 -6.52 -12.96 23.06
CA GLU A 278 -5.44 -13.16 24.04
C GLU A 278 -4.28 -13.99 23.47
N ALA A 279 -4.57 -15.04 22.70
CA ALA A 279 -3.54 -15.80 22.00
C ALA A 279 -2.83 -14.94 20.93
N LEU A 280 -3.55 -14.04 20.26
CA LEU A 280 -2.98 -13.12 19.30
C LEU A 280 -1.97 -12.17 19.97
N LYS A 281 -2.28 -11.60 21.13
CA LYS A 281 -1.34 -10.80 21.93
C LYS A 281 -0.11 -11.62 22.36
N ALA A 282 -0.32 -12.88 22.73
CA ALA A 282 0.78 -13.77 23.11
C ALA A 282 1.77 -14.02 21.97
N CYS A 283 1.32 -14.04 20.70
CA CYS A 283 2.21 -14.15 19.54
C CYS A 283 3.21 -12.99 19.45
N PHE A 284 2.82 -11.81 19.90
CA PHE A 284 3.71 -10.65 19.97
C PHE A 284 4.65 -10.69 21.18
N ASN A 285 4.27 -11.37 22.27
CA ASN A 285 5.08 -11.48 23.49
C ASN A 285 6.23 -12.50 23.38
N ASP A 286 6.06 -13.54 22.57
CA ASP A 286 7.08 -14.58 22.40
C ASP A 286 7.31 -14.88 20.91
N PRO A 287 7.99 -13.97 20.21
CA PRO A 287 8.29 -14.14 18.78
C PRO A 287 9.25 -15.31 18.50
N GLY A 288 9.90 -15.87 19.52
CA GLY A 288 10.85 -16.97 19.38
C GLY A 288 10.25 -18.36 19.43
N ALA A 289 9.14 -18.56 20.15
CA ALA A 289 8.59 -19.90 20.38
C ALA A 289 7.73 -20.40 19.22
N ASN A 290 6.93 -19.52 18.59
CA ASN A 290 5.95 -19.89 17.55
C ASN A 290 6.06 -19.05 16.26
N TRP A 291 7.06 -18.19 16.17
CA TRP A 291 7.29 -17.29 15.06
C TRP A 291 7.90 -18.00 13.87
N PRO A 292 7.59 -17.67 12.74
CA PRO A 292 6.68 -18.04 11.68
C PRO A 292 6.56 -19.53 11.42
N LYS A 293 7.08 -20.40 12.29
CA LYS A 293 7.08 -21.86 12.11
C LYS A 293 5.69 -22.46 12.00
N ASP A 294 4.71 -21.80 12.63
CA ASP A 294 3.33 -22.29 12.72
C ASP A 294 2.37 -21.48 11.84
N GLY A 295 2.88 -20.63 10.92
CA GLY A 295 2.03 -19.86 10.01
C GLY A 295 1.28 -18.69 10.65
N HIS A 296 1.70 -18.23 11.82
CA HIS A 296 1.03 -17.16 12.55
C HIS A 296 1.26 -15.77 11.97
N GLU A 297 2.29 -15.57 11.17
CA GLU A 297 2.57 -14.33 10.45
C GLU A 297 2.51 -14.53 8.94
N GLY A 298 1.94 -13.55 8.24
CA GLY A 298 1.97 -13.49 6.78
C GLY A 298 2.23 -12.08 6.27
N VAL A 299 2.73 -12.00 5.05
CA VAL A 299 2.88 -10.76 4.29
C VAL A 299 1.72 -10.68 3.31
N LEU A 300 1.07 -9.52 3.21
CA LEU A 300 -0.13 -9.37 2.38
C LEU A 300 0.18 -8.84 0.97
N ASP A 301 1.16 -7.95 0.82
CA ASP A 301 1.53 -7.37 -0.47
C ASP A 301 3.00 -6.93 -0.47
N SER A 302 3.45 -6.33 -1.56
CA SER A 302 4.76 -5.72 -1.73
C SER A 302 4.95 -4.49 -0.83
N ARG A 303 6.15 -3.91 -0.87
CA ARG A 303 6.47 -2.66 -0.16
C ARG A 303 5.80 -1.42 -0.76
N ALA A 304 5.22 -1.53 -1.95
CA ALA A 304 4.44 -0.47 -2.58
C ALA A 304 2.96 -0.46 -2.16
N PHE A 305 2.63 -1.17 -1.09
CA PHE A 305 1.32 -1.16 -0.45
C PHE A 305 1.52 -0.97 1.05
N TYR A 306 1.04 0.13 1.63
CA TYR A 306 1.37 0.48 3.01
C TYR A 306 0.21 1.13 3.77
N ALA A 307 0.34 1.20 5.11
CA ALA A 307 -0.63 1.74 6.07
C ALA A 307 -2.02 1.13 5.94
N ALA A 308 -2.08 -0.16 5.59
CA ALA A 308 -3.32 -0.78 5.18
C ALA A 308 -4.20 -1.17 6.36
N LYS A 309 -5.50 -0.92 6.21
CA LYS A 309 -6.56 -1.34 7.14
C LYS A 309 -7.72 -1.96 6.38
N THR A 310 -8.53 -2.77 7.09
CA THR A 310 -9.62 -3.53 6.51
C THR A 310 -10.99 -3.05 6.99
N ALA A 311 -12.02 -3.34 6.18
CA ALA A 311 -13.42 -3.29 6.61
C ALA A 311 -14.20 -4.46 5.99
N SER A 312 -15.29 -4.88 6.65
CA SER A 312 -16.13 -5.98 6.20
C SER A 312 -17.60 -5.57 6.18
N ASN A 313 -18.31 -5.98 5.13
CA ASN A 313 -19.76 -5.85 5.03
C ASN A 313 -20.53 -7.05 5.64
N GLY A 314 -19.80 -7.94 6.32
CA GLY A 314 -20.34 -9.18 6.89
C GLY A 314 -20.19 -10.39 5.97
N THR A 315 -20.04 -10.20 4.67
CA THR A 315 -19.80 -11.26 3.67
C THR A 315 -18.38 -11.24 3.15
N ASP A 316 -17.97 -10.08 2.67
CA ASP A 316 -16.64 -9.84 2.13
C ASP A 316 -15.85 -8.90 3.06
N ARG A 317 -14.54 -9.07 3.07
CA ARG A 317 -13.60 -8.15 3.69
C ARG A 317 -12.68 -7.59 2.62
N TYR A 318 -12.53 -6.27 2.64
CA TYR A 318 -11.61 -5.55 1.77
C TYR A 318 -10.52 -4.87 2.60
N ILE A 319 -9.37 -4.65 1.98
CA ILE A 319 -8.24 -3.95 2.57
C ILE A 319 -7.84 -2.80 1.67
N TRP A 320 -7.62 -1.62 2.24
CA TRP A 320 -7.11 -0.43 1.54
C TRP A 320 -5.75 -0.07 2.09
N GLY A 321 -4.82 0.22 1.18
CA GLY A 321 -3.51 0.78 1.48
C GLY A 321 -3.12 1.79 0.41
N TRP A 322 -2.09 2.57 0.64
CA TRP A 322 -1.62 3.50 -0.38
C TRP A 322 -0.39 2.98 -1.12
N CYS A 323 -0.37 3.21 -2.45
CA CYS A 323 0.77 2.97 -3.32
C CYS A 323 1.55 4.28 -3.47
N PRO A 324 2.81 4.35 -2.99
CA PRO A 324 3.56 5.60 -2.89
C PRO A 324 3.90 6.19 -4.25
N TYR A 325 4.12 7.51 -4.27
CA TYR A 325 4.76 8.18 -5.38
C TYR A 325 6.27 7.98 -5.34
N ARG A 326 6.88 8.10 -6.51
CA ARG A 326 8.30 8.36 -6.66
C ARG A 326 8.50 9.82 -7.05
N THR A 327 9.47 10.50 -6.47
CA THR A 327 9.75 11.90 -6.73
C THR A 327 11.24 12.14 -7.01
N GLY A 328 11.55 13.17 -7.79
CA GLY A 328 12.92 13.64 -8.05
C GLY A 328 13.59 13.05 -9.30
N ALA A 329 14.78 13.51 -9.60
CA ALA A 329 15.54 13.20 -10.82
C ALA A 329 15.98 11.74 -10.94
N THR A 330 15.85 10.96 -9.88
CA THR A 330 16.27 9.56 -9.80
C THR A 330 15.10 8.61 -9.61
N LEU A 331 13.94 8.98 -10.13
CA LEU A 331 12.70 8.19 -10.05
C LEU A 331 12.87 6.72 -10.44
N HIS A 332 13.73 6.47 -11.44
CA HIS A 332 13.95 5.12 -11.95
C HIS A 332 14.87 4.27 -11.09
N ASP A 333 15.74 4.92 -10.32
CA ASP A 333 16.85 4.27 -9.66
C ASP A 333 16.61 4.04 -8.19
N ARG A 334 15.50 4.56 -7.71
CA ARG A 334 15.19 4.51 -6.31
C ARG A 334 14.17 3.45 -6.02
N ASN A 335 14.43 2.80 -4.92
CA ASN A 335 13.42 2.06 -4.22
C ASN A 335 12.19 2.95 -4.02
N ILE A 336 11.04 2.49 -4.46
CA ILE A 336 9.77 3.20 -4.39
C ILE A 336 9.38 3.57 -2.95
N ASN A 337 9.84 2.79 -1.99
CA ASN A 337 9.51 2.94 -0.58
C ASN A 337 10.60 3.61 0.23
N VAL A 338 11.74 3.90 -0.39
CA VAL A 338 12.89 4.48 0.29
C VAL A 338 13.49 5.55 -0.61
N GLY A 339 13.58 6.77 -0.13
CA GLY A 339 14.24 7.86 -0.80
C GLY A 339 15.75 7.62 -0.97
N ALA A 340 16.47 8.56 -1.61
CA ALA A 340 17.91 8.44 -1.85
C ALA A 340 18.74 8.31 -0.58
N ASP A 341 18.24 8.91 0.47
CA ASP A 341 18.77 8.95 1.82
C ASP A 341 18.22 7.83 2.70
N GLY A 342 17.38 6.96 2.15
CA GLY A 342 16.68 5.92 2.87
C GLY A 342 15.31 6.32 3.37
N GLU A 343 14.89 7.57 3.18
CA GLU A 343 13.58 8.04 3.62
C GLU A 343 12.45 7.49 2.74
N PRO A 344 11.35 7.04 3.35
CA PRO A 344 10.21 6.53 2.61
C PRO A 344 9.43 7.65 1.93
N ASN A 345 8.94 7.40 0.72
CA ASN A 345 7.91 8.23 0.11
C ASN A 345 6.57 7.93 0.82
N TRP A 346 6.00 8.94 1.43
CA TRP A 346 4.73 8.85 2.12
C TRP A 346 3.57 9.23 1.21
N SER A 347 2.40 8.61 1.40
CA SER A 347 1.16 8.85 0.66
C SER A 347 1.20 8.45 -0.83
N GLY A 348 0.04 8.38 -1.47
CA GLY A 348 -0.06 8.01 -2.88
C GLY A 348 -1.50 7.79 -3.35
N ALA A 349 -1.69 6.80 -4.22
CA ALA A 349 -3.00 6.35 -4.67
C ALA A 349 -3.52 5.25 -3.74
N LEU A 350 -4.82 5.26 -3.42
CA LEU A 350 -5.44 4.15 -2.68
C LEU A 350 -5.62 2.94 -3.59
N VAL A 351 -5.13 1.81 -3.13
CA VAL A 351 -5.32 0.49 -3.73
C VAL A 351 -6.23 -0.32 -2.82
N CYS A 352 -7.18 -1.03 -3.40
CA CYS A 352 -8.09 -1.91 -2.68
C CYS A 352 -7.93 -3.35 -3.15
N HIS A 353 -7.88 -4.28 -2.20
CA HIS A 353 -7.89 -5.72 -2.47
C HIS A 353 -9.02 -6.40 -1.71
N LYS A 354 -9.46 -7.55 -2.22
CA LYS A 354 -10.28 -8.48 -1.46
C LYS A 354 -9.39 -9.35 -0.57
N VAL A 355 -9.74 -9.46 0.71
CA VAL A 355 -9.07 -10.37 1.63
C VAL A 355 -9.66 -11.78 1.44
N ILE A 356 -8.80 -12.75 1.22
CA ILE A 356 -9.15 -14.16 1.05
C ILE A 356 -8.64 -14.93 2.27
N GLN A 357 -9.53 -15.62 2.97
CA GLN A 357 -9.18 -16.54 4.06
C GLN A 357 -9.15 -17.97 3.53
N HIS A 358 -8.04 -18.65 3.72
CA HIS A 358 -7.89 -20.07 3.39
C HIS A 358 -8.39 -20.98 4.52
N ALA A 359 -8.52 -22.26 4.23
CA ALA A 359 -9.06 -23.25 5.18
C ALA A 359 -8.22 -23.38 6.47
N ASP A 360 -6.93 -23.11 6.40
CA ASP A 360 -6.00 -23.11 7.53
C ASP A 360 -5.99 -21.80 8.31
N GLY A 361 -6.77 -20.80 7.88
CA GLY A 361 -6.85 -19.47 8.46
C GLY A 361 -5.88 -18.47 7.85
N THR A 362 -4.94 -18.87 7.02
CA THR A 362 -4.02 -17.92 6.36
C THR A 362 -4.76 -16.97 5.44
N LEU A 363 -4.23 -15.73 5.34
CA LEU A 363 -4.79 -14.69 4.49
C LEU A 363 -3.93 -14.48 3.24
N THR A 364 -4.60 -14.29 2.12
CA THR A 364 -4.02 -13.73 0.90
C THR A 364 -4.91 -12.62 0.35
N LEU A 365 -4.43 -11.92 -0.68
CA LEU A 365 -5.18 -10.86 -1.33
C LEU A 365 -5.50 -11.24 -2.78
N GLY A 366 -6.71 -10.94 -3.20
CA GLY A 366 -7.18 -11.10 -4.56
C GLY A 366 -7.76 -9.81 -5.13
N ALA A 367 -8.05 -9.80 -6.41
CA ALA A 367 -8.71 -8.70 -7.08
C ALA A 367 -10.11 -8.46 -6.50
N VAL A 368 -10.48 -7.20 -6.40
CA VAL A 368 -11.86 -6.84 -6.06
C VAL A 368 -12.80 -7.35 -7.16
N PRO A 369 -13.87 -8.10 -6.84
CA PRO A 369 -14.70 -8.74 -7.87
C PRO A 369 -15.28 -7.77 -8.91
N ALA A 370 -15.63 -6.55 -8.50
CA ALA A 370 -16.17 -5.53 -9.40
C ALA A 370 -15.13 -4.93 -10.35
N MET A 371 -13.84 -5.15 -10.10
CA MET A 371 -12.76 -4.52 -10.86
C MET A 371 -12.75 -4.96 -12.32
N ALA A 372 -12.91 -6.25 -12.59
CA ALA A 372 -12.87 -6.78 -13.96
C ALA A 372 -13.94 -6.17 -14.87
N ALA A 373 -15.11 -5.83 -14.33
CA ALA A 373 -16.20 -5.24 -15.09
C ALA A 373 -15.89 -3.82 -15.61
N LYS A 374 -14.94 -3.12 -14.99
CA LYS A 374 -14.49 -1.79 -15.45
C LYS A 374 -13.64 -1.86 -16.71
N TYR A 375 -13.05 -3.02 -17.00
CA TYR A 375 -12.17 -3.26 -18.15
C TYR A 375 -12.92 -4.07 -19.21
N SER A 376 -13.96 -3.48 -19.79
CA SER A 376 -14.88 -4.17 -20.69
C SER A 376 -14.48 -4.12 -22.16
N HIS A 377 -13.54 -3.24 -22.55
CA HIS A 377 -13.13 -3.07 -23.94
C HIS A 377 -11.97 -4.02 -24.27
N ALA A 378 -12.28 -5.15 -24.90
CA ALA A 378 -11.25 -6.11 -25.32
C ALA A 378 -10.37 -5.53 -26.44
N VAL A 379 -9.06 -5.69 -26.30
CA VAL A 379 -8.07 -5.29 -27.31
C VAL A 379 -7.18 -6.48 -27.69
N ASN A 380 -6.73 -6.52 -28.95
CA ASN A 380 -5.88 -7.60 -29.40
C ASN A 380 -4.47 -7.47 -28.80
N ALA A 381 -3.96 -8.55 -28.24
CA ALA A 381 -2.56 -8.68 -27.82
C ALA A 381 -1.69 -9.10 -29.02
N ASN A 382 -1.37 -8.14 -29.90
CA ASN A 382 -0.58 -8.42 -31.09
C ASN A 382 0.90 -8.56 -30.74
N VAL A 383 1.55 -9.60 -31.26
CA VAL A 383 3.00 -9.77 -31.13
C VAL A 383 3.71 -8.78 -32.05
N MET A 384 4.53 -7.92 -31.48
CA MET A 384 5.30 -6.89 -32.18
C MET A 384 6.73 -7.35 -32.47
N ALA A 385 7.32 -8.12 -31.57
CA ALA A 385 8.65 -8.71 -31.72
C ALA A 385 8.77 -9.94 -30.82
N SER A 386 9.68 -10.83 -31.13
CA SER A 386 9.99 -11.98 -30.28
C SER A 386 11.39 -12.51 -30.52
N ASN A 387 11.92 -13.18 -29.51
CA ASN A 387 13.14 -13.97 -29.60
C ASN A 387 12.92 -15.29 -28.86
N GLY A 388 13.30 -16.43 -29.47
CA GLY A 388 13.11 -17.75 -28.85
C GLY A 388 11.65 -18.14 -28.59
N TYR A 389 10.68 -17.51 -29.28
CA TYR A 389 9.25 -17.74 -29.13
C TYR A 389 8.68 -18.50 -30.33
N SER A 390 8.07 -19.64 -30.09
CA SER A 390 7.39 -20.46 -31.10
C SER A 390 6.20 -21.19 -30.47
N ASN A 391 5.05 -21.15 -31.15
CA ASN A 391 3.82 -21.85 -30.75
C ASN A 391 3.44 -21.67 -29.26
N GLY A 392 3.53 -20.45 -28.78
CA GLY A 392 3.21 -20.12 -27.36
C GLY A 392 4.34 -20.42 -26.36
N THR A 393 5.48 -20.94 -26.83
CA THR A 393 6.58 -21.33 -25.91
C THR A 393 7.80 -20.45 -26.13
N LEU A 394 8.35 -19.95 -25.01
CA LEU A 394 9.64 -19.26 -24.92
C LEU A 394 10.70 -20.25 -24.47
N THR A 395 11.80 -20.36 -25.21
CA THR A 395 12.88 -21.32 -24.93
C THR A 395 14.24 -20.63 -24.90
N GLY A 396 14.99 -20.90 -23.83
CA GLY A 396 16.34 -20.40 -23.60
C GLY A 396 16.36 -19.06 -22.82
N ASP A 397 17.52 -18.75 -22.28
CA ASP A 397 17.75 -17.52 -21.54
C ASP A 397 17.64 -16.29 -22.46
N GLY A 398 16.95 -15.26 -21.97
CA GLY A 398 16.70 -14.04 -22.75
C GLY A 398 15.64 -14.17 -23.85
N ALA A 399 14.92 -15.30 -23.94
CA ALA A 399 13.77 -15.41 -24.81
C ALA A 399 12.64 -14.48 -24.34
N PHE A 400 11.93 -13.85 -25.29
CA PHE A 400 10.81 -12.97 -24.98
C PHE A 400 9.76 -12.96 -26.09
N VAL A 401 8.55 -12.55 -25.72
CA VAL A 401 7.49 -12.12 -26.63
C VAL A 401 7.03 -10.72 -26.22
N LEU A 402 7.13 -9.77 -27.15
CA LEU A 402 6.74 -8.37 -26.98
C LEU A 402 5.37 -8.15 -27.60
N TYR A 403 4.47 -7.59 -26.83
CA TYR A 403 3.12 -7.24 -27.24
C TYR A 403 2.99 -5.74 -27.51
N ASN A 404 1.93 -5.38 -28.23
CA ASN A 404 1.59 -4.00 -28.57
C ASN A 404 1.40 -3.10 -27.34
N ARG A 405 1.29 -1.82 -27.61
CA ARG A 405 1.18 -0.77 -26.58
C ARG A 405 -0.09 -0.88 -25.76
N LEU A 406 0.04 -0.52 -24.50
CA LEU A 406 -1.04 -0.47 -23.52
C LEU A 406 -1.72 0.92 -23.52
N GLY A 407 -2.98 0.95 -23.09
CA GLY A 407 -3.72 2.16 -22.80
C GLY A 407 -3.41 2.68 -21.39
N THR A 408 -4.19 3.67 -20.95
CA THR A 408 -4.07 4.27 -19.61
C THR A 408 -4.44 3.29 -18.50
N ALA A 409 -5.53 2.53 -18.71
CA ALA A 409 -6.01 1.53 -17.75
C ALA A 409 -6.21 0.19 -18.47
N ASN A 410 -5.56 -0.87 -17.97
CA ASN A 410 -5.54 -2.17 -18.61
C ASN A 410 -5.77 -3.30 -17.62
N HIS A 411 -6.50 -4.33 -18.04
CA HIS A 411 -6.51 -5.64 -17.42
C HIS A 411 -5.83 -6.62 -18.40
N ILE A 412 -4.76 -7.23 -17.95
CA ILE A 412 -3.96 -8.19 -18.71
C ILE A 412 -4.07 -9.52 -17.98
N SER A 413 -4.51 -10.56 -18.65
CA SER A 413 -4.54 -11.90 -18.07
C SER A 413 -3.91 -12.92 -19.01
N PHE A 414 -3.22 -13.90 -18.45
CA PHE A 414 -2.60 -14.99 -19.17
C PHE A 414 -2.21 -16.12 -18.23
N THR A 415 -1.90 -17.26 -18.81
CA THR A 415 -1.37 -18.42 -18.07
C THR A 415 0.07 -18.65 -18.47
N VAL A 416 0.94 -18.84 -17.49
CA VAL A 416 2.32 -19.29 -17.66
C VAL A 416 2.45 -20.70 -17.09
N LYS A 417 3.05 -21.59 -17.87
CA LYS A 417 3.46 -22.92 -17.39
C LYS A 417 4.95 -23.08 -17.58
N THR A 418 5.67 -23.29 -16.50
CA THR A 418 7.12 -23.55 -16.53
C THR A 418 7.39 -25.04 -16.74
N SER A 419 8.50 -25.36 -17.41
CA SER A 419 8.86 -26.76 -17.72
C SER A 419 9.36 -27.51 -16.48
N ASN A 420 9.82 -26.79 -15.48
CA ASN A 420 10.30 -27.34 -14.22
C ASN A 420 10.09 -26.34 -13.05
N ASN A 421 10.49 -26.74 -11.86
CA ASN A 421 10.26 -26.01 -10.62
C ASN A 421 11.10 -24.74 -10.48
N TRP A 422 12.19 -24.61 -11.21
CA TRP A 422 13.17 -23.52 -11.07
C TRP A 422 13.18 -22.54 -12.24
N ASP A 423 12.41 -22.79 -13.26
CA ASP A 423 12.31 -21.85 -14.38
C ASP A 423 11.70 -20.52 -13.89
N LYS A 424 12.39 -19.45 -14.23
CA LYS A 424 12.00 -18.06 -13.91
C LYS A 424 11.38 -17.43 -15.14
N PHE A 425 10.41 -16.56 -14.90
CA PHE A 425 9.86 -15.72 -15.96
C PHE A 425 9.66 -14.29 -15.45
N GLY A 426 9.53 -13.35 -16.38
CA GLY A 426 9.28 -11.96 -16.05
C GLY A 426 8.20 -11.34 -16.89
N ILE A 427 7.53 -10.32 -16.37
CA ILE A 427 6.58 -9.50 -17.09
C ILE A 427 7.13 -8.07 -17.09
N SER A 428 7.43 -7.54 -18.28
CA SER A 428 8.05 -6.23 -18.43
C SER A 428 7.08 -5.19 -18.94
N PHE A 429 7.21 -3.99 -18.40
CA PHE A 429 6.40 -2.82 -18.71
C PHE A 429 7.25 -1.62 -19.08
N ALA A 430 6.61 -0.59 -19.63
CA ALA A 430 7.27 0.62 -20.10
C ALA A 430 8.34 0.34 -21.18
N ARG A 431 8.13 -0.67 -22.01
CA ARG A 431 9.07 -1.17 -23.00
C ARG A 431 8.79 -0.58 -24.38
N GLY A 432 9.75 0.15 -24.95
CA GLY A 432 9.69 0.50 -26.35
C GLY A 432 9.94 -0.73 -27.26
N THR A 433 9.68 -0.62 -28.55
CA THR A 433 9.83 -1.73 -29.50
C THR A 433 11.24 -2.31 -29.54
N ASP A 434 12.24 -1.48 -29.29
CA ASP A 434 13.67 -1.78 -29.28
C ASP A 434 14.40 -1.19 -28.06
N SER A 435 13.61 -0.69 -27.09
CA SER A 435 14.14 -0.12 -25.86
C SER A 435 14.86 -1.16 -25.00
N LYS A 436 15.99 -0.75 -24.46
CA LYS A 436 16.74 -1.52 -23.46
C LYS A 436 16.39 -1.14 -22.01
N LYS A 437 15.55 -0.10 -21.83
CA LYS A 437 15.13 0.38 -20.50
C LYS A 437 13.68 0.02 -20.29
N TYR A 438 13.41 -0.81 -19.30
CA TYR A 438 12.07 -1.25 -18.92
C TYR A 438 12.09 -1.80 -17.50
N TYR A 439 10.92 -1.99 -16.93
CA TYR A 439 10.74 -2.56 -15.60
C TYR A 439 10.17 -3.96 -15.72
N THR A 440 10.64 -4.87 -14.90
CA THR A 440 10.23 -6.26 -14.91
C THR A 440 9.79 -6.71 -13.53
N LEU A 441 8.62 -7.31 -13.46
CA LEU A 441 8.22 -8.15 -12.34
C LEU A 441 8.75 -9.56 -12.62
N VAL A 442 9.74 -10.02 -11.85
CA VAL A 442 10.35 -11.34 -12.01
C VAL A 442 9.72 -12.30 -11.03
N VAL A 443 9.14 -13.39 -11.55
CA VAL A 443 8.67 -14.52 -10.75
C VAL A 443 9.77 -15.58 -10.73
N ASN A 444 10.35 -15.81 -9.55
CA ASN A 444 11.39 -16.79 -9.30
C ASN A 444 10.93 -17.78 -8.23
N PRO A 445 10.34 -18.91 -8.60
CA PRO A 445 9.70 -19.81 -7.65
C PRO A 445 10.67 -20.52 -6.69
N GLU A 446 11.98 -20.52 -6.99
CA GLU A 446 13.00 -21.16 -6.15
C GLU A 446 13.63 -20.25 -5.10
N TRP A 447 13.40 -18.97 -5.16
CA TRP A 447 13.96 -18.10 -4.13
C TRP A 447 13.32 -18.36 -2.76
N GLU A 448 14.08 -19.01 -1.88
CA GLU A 448 13.59 -19.48 -0.58
C GLU A 448 13.50 -18.37 0.49
N ASP A 449 14.19 -17.27 0.29
CA ASP A 449 14.30 -16.21 1.31
C ASP A 449 13.18 -15.15 1.27
N GLY A 450 12.02 -15.52 0.74
CA GLY A 450 10.87 -14.63 0.67
C GLY A 450 10.87 -13.69 -0.53
N ARG A 451 11.68 -13.95 -1.56
CA ARG A 451 11.81 -13.09 -2.75
C ARG A 451 11.34 -13.77 -4.04
N LYS A 452 10.21 -14.47 -3.99
CA LYS A 452 9.68 -15.16 -5.17
C LYS A 452 9.10 -14.24 -6.24
N VAL A 453 8.73 -13.03 -5.88
CA VAL A 453 8.45 -11.96 -6.84
C VAL A 453 9.37 -10.80 -6.54
N ASN A 454 10.02 -10.26 -7.56
CA ASN A 454 10.94 -9.12 -7.45
C ASN A 454 10.64 -8.08 -8.51
N PHE A 455 11.01 -6.87 -8.22
CA PHE A 455 10.92 -5.75 -9.15
C PHE A 455 12.33 -5.35 -9.60
N GLU A 456 12.56 -5.41 -10.90
CA GLU A 456 13.86 -5.16 -11.51
C GLU A 456 13.76 -4.06 -12.58
N GLN A 457 14.85 -3.35 -12.78
CA GLN A 457 15.02 -2.46 -13.92
C GLN A 457 16.07 -3.03 -14.87
N GLU A 458 15.70 -3.21 -16.12
CA GLU A 458 16.61 -3.59 -17.20
C GLU A 458 17.24 -2.34 -17.85
N GLY A 459 18.37 -2.56 -18.54
CA GLY A 459 19.03 -1.54 -19.38
C GLY A 459 19.97 -0.61 -18.65
N LYS A 460 20.25 -0.80 -17.36
CA LYS A 460 21.34 -0.11 -16.66
C LYS A 460 22.60 -0.97 -16.58
N GLU A 461 23.77 -0.28 -16.47
CA GLU A 461 25.00 -0.97 -16.08
C GLU A 461 24.82 -1.67 -14.73
N GLY A 462 24.93 -2.99 -14.79
CA GLY A 462 24.59 -3.83 -13.68
C GLY A 462 23.08 -3.99 -13.56
N LYS A 463 22.54 -5.06 -14.10
CA LYS A 463 21.19 -5.51 -13.78
C LYS A 463 21.00 -5.46 -12.29
N GLY A 464 20.21 -4.54 -11.78
CA GLY A 464 20.01 -4.34 -10.36
C GLY A 464 18.55 -4.48 -10.01
N PHE A 465 18.30 -5.17 -8.91
CA PHE A 465 17.01 -5.09 -8.27
C PHE A 465 16.76 -3.63 -7.87
N ILE A 466 15.69 -3.03 -8.35
CA ILE A 466 15.22 -1.75 -7.79
C ILE A 466 14.81 -1.99 -6.34
N GLU A 467 14.26 -3.17 -6.09
CA GLU A 467 13.68 -3.60 -4.83
C GLU A 467 14.18 -4.99 -4.42
N ALA A 468 15.49 -5.17 -4.31
CA ALA A 468 16.07 -6.45 -3.86
C ALA A 468 15.48 -6.94 -2.53
N ALA A 469 14.98 -6.01 -1.73
CA ALA A 469 14.33 -6.27 -0.46
C ALA A 469 12.80 -6.38 -0.55
N ASP A 470 12.23 -6.20 -1.73
CA ASP A 470 10.78 -6.19 -1.91
C ASP A 470 10.18 -7.55 -2.22
N GLY A 471 10.99 -8.59 -2.21
CA GLY A 471 10.51 -9.92 -2.51
C GLY A 471 9.26 -10.31 -1.74
N TYR A 472 8.33 -10.94 -2.41
CA TYR A 472 7.12 -11.52 -1.85
C TYR A 472 7.20 -13.04 -1.93
N ASN A 473 6.84 -13.71 -0.83
CA ASN A 473 6.84 -15.16 -0.78
C ASN A 473 5.41 -15.71 -0.92
N PHE A 474 5.22 -16.69 -1.79
CA PHE A 474 3.96 -17.40 -1.95
C PHE A 474 4.23 -18.89 -2.21
N ALA A 475 3.24 -19.73 -1.97
CA ALA A 475 3.36 -21.16 -2.26
C ALA A 475 3.45 -21.39 -3.78
N ARG A 476 4.52 -22.04 -4.22
CA ARG A 476 4.66 -22.43 -5.62
C ARG A 476 3.53 -23.41 -6.03
N PRO A 477 2.86 -23.22 -7.17
CA PRO A 477 1.87 -24.17 -7.64
C PRO A 477 2.51 -25.52 -7.96
N ALA A 478 1.86 -26.60 -7.52
CA ALA A 478 2.40 -27.96 -7.61
C ALA A 478 2.59 -28.44 -9.08
N ASP A 479 1.79 -27.92 -9.99
CA ASP A 479 1.81 -28.25 -11.43
C ASP A 479 2.58 -27.23 -12.26
N ASN A 480 3.26 -26.27 -11.61
CA ASN A 480 4.02 -25.18 -12.25
C ASN A 480 3.17 -24.28 -13.16
N THR A 481 1.86 -24.17 -12.88
CA THR A 481 0.93 -23.33 -13.65
C THR A 481 0.62 -22.06 -12.87
N TYR A 482 0.87 -20.92 -13.48
CA TYR A 482 0.67 -19.59 -12.93
C TYR A 482 -0.41 -18.87 -13.72
N HIS A 483 -1.55 -18.62 -13.09
CA HIS A 483 -2.58 -17.74 -13.64
C HIS A 483 -2.26 -16.33 -13.19
N ILE A 484 -2.03 -15.46 -14.13
CA ILE A 484 -1.60 -14.08 -13.91
C ILE A 484 -2.74 -13.15 -14.31
N ASP A 485 -3.13 -12.27 -13.40
CA ASP A 485 -4.02 -11.15 -13.64
C ASP A 485 -3.32 -9.86 -13.23
N ILE A 486 -3.24 -8.89 -14.13
CA ILE A 486 -2.58 -7.62 -13.90
C ILE A 486 -3.56 -6.50 -14.22
N TYR A 487 -3.80 -5.65 -13.24
CA TYR A 487 -4.57 -4.42 -13.43
C TYR A 487 -3.62 -3.23 -13.37
N THR A 488 -3.71 -2.37 -14.37
CA THR A 488 -2.99 -1.09 -14.38
C THR A 488 -3.97 0.06 -14.48
N ASP A 489 -3.68 1.13 -13.76
CA ASP A 489 -4.38 2.40 -13.88
C ASP A 489 -3.32 3.50 -13.78
N ASN A 490 -3.03 4.14 -14.92
CA ASN A 490 -1.88 5.03 -15.06
C ASN A 490 -0.58 4.33 -14.61
N SER A 491 0.10 4.86 -13.59
CA SER A 491 1.35 4.31 -13.07
C SER A 491 1.17 3.26 -11.96
N VAL A 492 -0.04 3.05 -11.46
CA VAL A 492 -0.30 1.99 -10.47
C VAL A 492 -0.52 0.68 -11.19
N LEU A 493 0.19 -0.35 -10.75
CA LEU A 493 0.07 -1.71 -11.23
C LEU A 493 -0.16 -2.66 -10.05
N VAL A 494 -1.09 -3.57 -10.19
CA VAL A 494 -1.28 -4.69 -9.27
C VAL A 494 -1.30 -5.99 -10.06
N MET A 495 -0.41 -6.91 -9.69
CA MET A 495 -0.37 -8.27 -10.23
C MET A 495 -0.89 -9.26 -9.20
N TYR A 496 -1.79 -10.13 -9.63
CA TYR A 496 -2.25 -11.28 -8.86
C TYR A 496 -1.76 -12.58 -9.49
N ILE A 497 -1.36 -13.53 -8.65
CA ILE A 497 -0.91 -14.86 -9.07
C ILE A 497 -1.73 -15.90 -8.31
N ASN A 498 -2.54 -16.69 -9.00
CA ASN A 498 -3.31 -17.82 -8.46
C ASN A 498 -4.13 -17.50 -7.19
N ASP A 499 -4.56 -16.26 -6.98
CA ASP A 499 -5.22 -15.79 -5.75
C ASP A 499 -4.43 -16.04 -4.44
N VAL A 500 -3.12 -16.27 -4.55
CA VAL A 500 -2.22 -16.48 -3.40
C VAL A 500 -1.14 -15.40 -3.28
N CYS A 501 -1.02 -14.54 -4.27
CA CYS A 501 -0.08 -13.42 -4.28
C CYS A 501 -0.74 -12.20 -4.88
N ALA A 502 -0.69 -11.07 -4.19
CA ALA A 502 -0.90 -9.75 -4.73
C ALA A 502 0.43 -8.99 -4.69
N TYR A 503 0.75 -8.29 -5.76
CA TYR A 503 2.00 -7.53 -5.86
C TYR A 503 1.72 -6.17 -6.47
N THR A 504 1.62 -5.18 -5.62
CA THR A 504 1.40 -3.78 -5.98
C THR A 504 2.72 -3.11 -6.33
N GLN A 505 2.74 -2.31 -7.40
CA GLN A 505 3.90 -1.50 -7.78
C GLN A 505 3.48 -0.18 -8.43
N ARG A 506 4.41 0.78 -8.40
CA ARG A 506 4.29 2.00 -9.18
C ARG A 506 5.31 1.96 -10.31
N ILE A 507 4.80 1.91 -11.54
CA ILE A 507 5.60 1.88 -12.75
C ILE A 507 5.12 3.00 -13.67
N TYR A 508 5.93 4.04 -13.83
CA TYR A 508 5.63 5.11 -14.78
C TYR A 508 5.88 4.66 -16.22
N GLY A 509 5.18 5.26 -17.18
CA GLY A 509 5.34 4.98 -18.59
C GLY A 509 4.74 3.65 -19.06
N ILE A 510 3.81 3.05 -18.34
CA ILE A 510 3.06 1.87 -18.79
C ILE A 510 2.25 2.21 -20.04
N GLN A 511 1.50 3.32 -19.97
CA GLN A 511 0.67 3.78 -21.07
C GLN A 511 1.49 4.13 -22.30
N LYS A 512 0.96 3.87 -23.48
CA LYS A 512 1.58 4.12 -24.79
C LYS A 512 2.87 3.32 -25.06
N ASN A 513 3.27 2.44 -24.17
CA ASN A 513 4.42 1.56 -24.32
C ASN A 513 4.03 0.10 -24.42
N CYS A 514 4.94 -0.69 -24.99
CA CYS A 514 4.80 -2.13 -25.12
C CYS A 514 5.03 -2.83 -23.78
N TRP A 515 4.58 -4.07 -23.71
CA TRP A 515 4.84 -4.97 -22.59
C TRP A 515 5.29 -6.32 -23.11
N SER A 516 5.98 -7.10 -22.29
CA SER A 516 6.51 -8.39 -22.73
C SER A 516 6.47 -9.44 -21.62
N ILE A 517 6.48 -10.71 -22.05
CA ILE A 517 6.76 -11.86 -21.20
C ILE A 517 8.15 -12.37 -21.57
N ASN A 518 8.99 -12.62 -20.57
CA ASN A 518 10.39 -12.97 -20.72
C ASN A 518 10.68 -14.29 -20.01
N ASN A 519 11.63 -15.04 -20.55
CA ASN A 519 12.15 -16.27 -19.97
C ASN A 519 13.63 -16.09 -19.57
N TYR A 520 14.01 -16.61 -18.42
CA TYR A 520 15.36 -16.50 -17.86
C TYR A 520 16.04 -17.89 -17.74
N GLY A 521 15.73 -18.79 -18.64
CA GLY A 521 16.28 -20.14 -18.71
C GLY A 521 15.19 -21.20 -18.80
N GLY A 522 15.54 -22.39 -19.29
CA GLY A 522 14.57 -23.46 -19.48
C GLY A 522 13.52 -23.16 -20.56
N SER A 523 12.27 -23.50 -20.27
CA SER A 523 11.14 -23.32 -21.20
C SER A 523 9.89 -22.88 -20.47
N VAL A 524 9.25 -21.85 -21.01
CA VAL A 524 8.04 -21.24 -20.46
C VAL A 524 6.95 -21.20 -21.54
N THR A 525 5.83 -21.87 -21.29
CA THR A 525 4.66 -21.83 -22.18
C THR A 525 3.70 -20.74 -21.71
N VAL A 526 3.29 -19.89 -22.62
CA VAL A 526 2.34 -18.79 -22.42
C VAL A 526 1.06 -19.10 -23.19
N SER A 527 -0.07 -19.05 -22.55
CA SER A 527 -1.39 -19.26 -23.16
C SER A 527 -2.42 -18.26 -22.66
N ASP A 528 -3.55 -18.21 -23.35
CA ASP A 528 -4.76 -17.45 -22.97
C ASP A 528 -4.52 -15.94 -22.74
N VAL A 529 -3.58 -15.35 -23.48
CA VAL A 529 -3.26 -13.93 -23.36
C VAL A 529 -4.46 -13.08 -23.78
N LYS A 530 -4.96 -12.30 -22.86
CA LYS A 530 -6.08 -11.36 -23.04
C LYS A 530 -5.69 -10.00 -22.51
N VAL A 531 -6.12 -8.96 -23.20
CA VAL A 531 -5.98 -7.58 -22.75
C VAL A 531 -7.35 -6.92 -22.92
N SER A 532 -7.78 -6.21 -21.88
CA SER A 532 -8.95 -5.34 -21.98
C SER A 532 -8.65 -3.99 -21.32
N GLN A 533 -9.39 -2.97 -21.71
CA GLN A 533 -9.23 -1.58 -21.29
C GLN A 533 -10.55 -1.02 -20.76
N GLN A 534 -10.46 0.09 -20.04
CA GLN A 534 -11.64 0.84 -19.60
C GLN A 534 -12.27 1.64 -20.73
#